data_0d69142304e6e4d89012c822667c5648
#
_entry.id   0d69142304e6e4d89012c822667c5648
#
_cell.length_a   1.000
_cell.length_b   1.000
_cell.length_c   1.000
_cell.angle_alpha   90.00
_cell.angle_beta   90.00
_cell.angle_gamma   90.00
#
_symmetry.space_group_name_H-M   'P 1'
#
loop_
_entity.id
_entity.type
_entity.pdbx_description
1 polymer ?
#
loop_
_entity_poly.entity_id
_entity_poly.type
_entity_poly.pdbx_seq_one_letter_code
_entity_poly.pdbx_strand_id
1 'polypeptide(L)'
;MSKELISMLSSRLIAVISFFLALTLVRGFEGTIGVNYGTVANNLPPPAQVAHFLLESTVINRVRLFDANPEILRAFAHTGVAVTISVPNDQIPDLTKLNFAQQWVEDYIQPHTPATNIVRILVGNEVISTANKLLIVSLVPAMETLQTVLVAASLDRRIQVSTPHSLGILSNSSPPSTGKFRQGYP
;
A
#
# COMPACT_ATOMS: atom_id res chain seq x y z
N MET A 1 55.36 -17.03 6.55
CA MET A 1 54.50 -15.96 5.93
C MET A 1 54.89 -14.67 6.62
N SER A 2 55.46 -13.68 5.89
CA SER A 2 56.01 -12.50 6.52
C SER A 2 54.91 -11.58 7.07
N LYS A 3 55.19 -10.87 8.17
CA LYS A 3 54.23 -9.92 8.76
C LYS A 3 53.73 -8.86 7.75
N GLU A 4 54.52 -8.50 6.76
CA GLU A 4 54.15 -7.59 5.68
C GLU A 4 53.06 -8.18 4.74
N LEU A 5 53.12 -9.49 4.44
CA LEU A 5 52.12 -10.11 3.59
C LEU A 5 50.75 -10.17 4.29
N ILE A 6 50.76 -10.41 5.60
CA ILE A 6 49.49 -10.39 6.40
C ILE A 6 48.93 -8.99 6.49
N SER A 7 49.76 -7.96 6.63
CA SER A 7 49.33 -6.56 6.66
C SER A 7 48.76 -6.11 5.32
N MET A 8 49.36 -6.49 4.19
CA MET A 8 48.84 -6.20 2.86
C MET A 8 47.54 -6.90 2.53
N LEU A 9 47.36 -8.16 2.96
CA LEU A 9 46.11 -8.90 2.79
C LEU A 9 44.99 -8.33 3.63
N SER A 10 45.26 -7.89 4.88
CA SER A 10 44.26 -7.30 5.75
C SER A 10 43.81 -5.91 5.22
N SER A 11 44.76 -5.10 4.71
CA SER A 11 44.39 -3.76 4.15
C SER A 11 43.54 -3.86 2.86
N ARG A 12 43.85 -4.85 2.00
CA ARG A 12 43.04 -5.12 0.80
C ARG A 12 41.64 -5.63 1.15
N LEU A 13 41.53 -6.51 2.16
CA LEU A 13 40.24 -7.02 2.62
C LEU A 13 39.38 -5.89 3.21
N ILE A 14 39.99 -5.00 4.03
CA ILE A 14 39.30 -3.83 4.58
C ILE A 14 38.83 -2.90 3.46
N ALA A 15 39.67 -2.63 2.43
CA ALA A 15 39.28 -1.80 1.30
C ALA A 15 38.10 -2.39 0.52
N VAL A 16 38.10 -3.71 0.28
CA VAL A 16 37.00 -4.41 -0.39
C VAL A 16 35.72 -4.36 0.43
N ILE A 17 35.79 -4.61 1.74
CA ILE A 17 34.64 -4.53 2.64
C ILE A 17 34.10 -3.08 2.68
N SER A 18 34.99 -2.08 2.79
CA SER A 18 34.57 -0.67 2.78
C SER A 18 33.95 -0.26 1.46
N PHE A 19 34.44 -0.77 0.33
CA PHE A 19 33.86 -0.53 -0.99
C PHE A 19 32.45 -1.13 -1.11
N PHE A 20 32.26 -2.39 -0.68
CA PHE A 20 30.92 -3.01 -0.66
C PHE A 20 29.98 -2.34 0.34
N LEU A 21 30.48 -1.90 1.49
CA LEU A 21 29.69 -1.14 2.46
C LEU A 21 29.29 0.23 1.89
N ALA A 22 30.19 0.91 1.19
CA ALA A 22 29.90 2.16 0.50
C ALA A 22 28.88 1.96 -0.62
N LEU A 23 28.98 0.86 -1.41
CA LEU A 23 27.97 0.52 -2.42
C LEU A 23 26.58 0.25 -1.83
N THR A 24 26.50 -0.36 -0.64
CA THR A 24 25.22 -0.58 0.03
C THR A 24 24.65 0.71 0.65
N LEU A 25 25.51 1.64 1.05
CA LEU A 25 25.10 2.96 1.55
C LEU A 25 24.72 3.94 0.42
N VAL A 26 25.28 3.75 -0.80
CA VAL A 26 24.96 4.54 -2.00
C VAL A 26 23.70 4.01 -2.72
N ARG A 27 23.14 2.88 -2.32
CA ARG A 27 21.72 2.60 -2.65
C ARG A 27 20.92 3.69 -1.97
N GLY A 28 20.77 4.78 -2.71
CA GLY A 28 20.07 5.98 -2.27
C GLY A 28 18.77 5.57 -1.61
N PHE A 29 18.40 6.25 -0.57
CA PHE A 29 17.07 6.21 0.00
C PHE A 29 16.11 6.54 -1.17
N GLU A 30 15.69 5.52 -1.92
CA GLU A 30 14.66 5.68 -2.94
C GLU A 30 13.41 6.11 -2.19
N GLY A 31 13.22 7.42 -2.12
CA GLY A 31 12.07 8.01 -1.49
C GLY A 31 10.82 7.37 -2.09
N THR A 32 9.94 6.84 -1.26
CA THR A 32 8.66 6.32 -1.73
C THR A 32 7.74 7.48 -2.05
N ILE A 33 7.49 7.73 -3.34
CA ILE A 33 6.55 8.75 -3.81
C ILE A 33 5.31 8.05 -4.34
N GLY A 34 4.16 8.41 -3.77
CA GLY A 34 2.86 7.86 -4.15
C GLY A 34 1.90 8.93 -4.64
N VAL A 35 0.99 8.55 -5.53
CA VAL A 35 -0.10 9.39 -6.02
C VAL A 35 -1.44 8.67 -5.89
N ASN A 36 -2.50 9.46 -5.75
CA ASN A 36 -3.85 8.98 -5.93
C ASN A 36 -4.16 8.92 -7.43
N TYR A 37 -4.65 7.78 -7.88
CA TYR A 37 -5.15 7.60 -9.23
C TYR A 37 -6.68 7.52 -9.19
N GLY A 38 -7.32 8.65 -9.43
CA GLY A 38 -8.79 8.76 -9.52
C GLY A 38 -9.27 8.50 -10.94
N THR A 39 -10.48 7.94 -11.05
CA THR A 39 -11.09 7.52 -12.31
C THR A 39 -12.42 8.24 -12.60
N VAL A 40 -12.71 9.30 -11.85
CA VAL A 40 -13.94 10.09 -12.01
C VAL A 40 -13.71 11.23 -13.00
N ALA A 41 -13.72 10.91 -14.28
CA ALA A 41 -13.69 11.87 -15.39
C ALA A 41 -14.10 11.17 -16.69
N ASN A 42 -14.42 11.95 -17.73
CA ASN A 42 -14.91 11.45 -19.03
C ASN A 42 -13.85 11.45 -20.16
N ASN A 43 -12.62 11.90 -19.85
CA ASN A 43 -11.52 12.00 -20.81
C ASN A 43 -10.20 11.42 -20.27
N LEU A 44 -10.30 10.36 -19.48
CA LEU A 44 -9.12 9.71 -18.88
C LEU A 44 -8.31 8.96 -19.94
N PRO A 45 -6.97 9.01 -19.85
CA PRO A 45 -6.15 8.12 -20.66
C PRO A 45 -6.38 6.65 -20.27
N PRO A 46 -6.16 5.70 -21.18
CA PRO A 46 -6.23 4.28 -20.86
C PRO A 46 -5.29 3.90 -19.70
N PRO A 47 -5.67 2.96 -18.80
CA PRO A 47 -4.85 2.58 -17.66
C PRO A 47 -3.42 2.15 -18.02
N ALA A 48 -3.23 1.44 -19.14
CA ALA A 48 -1.91 1.04 -19.62
C ALA A 48 -1.01 2.26 -19.94
N GLN A 49 -1.59 3.33 -20.50
CA GLN A 49 -0.84 4.56 -20.78
C GLN A 49 -0.44 5.27 -19.49
N VAL A 50 -1.31 5.27 -18.48
CA VAL A 50 -0.98 5.82 -17.16
C VAL A 50 0.15 5.05 -16.49
N ALA A 51 0.08 3.72 -16.49
CA ALA A 51 1.13 2.87 -15.92
C ALA A 51 2.48 3.10 -16.62
N HIS A 52 2.49 3.14 -17.94
CA HIS A 52 3.69 3.42 -18.74
C HIS A 52 4.27 4.83 -18.44
N PHE A 53 3.42 5.86 -18.36
CA PHE A 53 3.85 7.21 -18.00
C PHE A 53 4.49 7.27 -16.62
N LEU A 54 3.90 6.60 -15.62
CA LEU A 54 4.47 6.57 -14.27
C LEU A 54 5.84 5.92 -14.25
N LEU A 55 6.04 4.83 -15.00
CA LEU A 55 7.30 4.10 -15.06
C LEU A 55 8.41 4.86 -15.78
N GLU A 56 8.11 5.48 -16.91
CA GLU A 56 9.15 6.02 -17.78
C GLU A 56 9.42 7.51 -17.58
N SER A 57 8.41 8.24 -17.10
CA SER A 57 8.49 9.70 -17.05
C SER A 57 8.49 10.26 -15.63
N THR A 58 8.44 9.40 -14.59
CA THR A 58 8.36 9.88 -13.20
C THR A 58 9.19 9.02 -12.26
N VAL A 59 9.36 9.51 -11.03
CA VAL A 59 9.94 8.76 -9.89
C VAL A 59 8.87 8.16 -8.98
N ILE A 60 7.60 8.15 -9.42
CA ILE A 60 6.47 7.65 -8.65
C ILE A 60 6.51 6.13 -8.67
N ASN A 61 6.57 5.53 -7.50
CA ASN A 61 6.65 4.09 -7.30
C ASN A 61 5.49 3.50 -6.50
N ARG A 62 4.46 4.33 -6.20
CA ARG A 62 3.25 3.91 -5.50
C ARG A 62 2.01 4.58 -6.09
N VAL A 63 0.94 3.81 -6.21
CA VAL A 63 -0.38 4.35 -6.59
C VAL A 63 -1.43 3.91 -5.58
N ARG A 64 -2.39 4.80 -5.33
CA ARG A 64 -3.60 4.46 -4.60
C ARG A 64 -4.80 4.57 -5.52
N LEU A 65 -5.57 3.48 -5.61
CA LEU A 65 -6.86 3.39 -6.29
C LEU A 65 -8.00 3.55 -5.26
N PHE A 66 -9.13 4.07 -5.71
CA PHE A 66 -10.33 4.23 -4.87
C PHE A 66 -11.30 3.04 -4.96
N ASP A 67 -10.93 2.05 -5.77
CA ASP A 67 -11.60 0.77 -5.96
C ASP A 67 -10.57 -0.35 -6.21
N ALA A 68 -11.03 -1.51 -6.69
CA ALA A 68 -10.21 -2.63 -7.11
C ALA A 68 -10.45 -2.95 -8.61
N ASN A 69 -10.50 -1.93 -9.46
CA ASN A 69 -10.79 -2.08 -10.90
C ASN A 69 -9.80 -3.05 -11.58
N PRO A 70 -10.28 -4.19 -12.12
CA PRO A 70 -9.41 -5.23 -12.68
C PRO A 70 -8.61 -4.77 -13.91
N GLU A 71 -9.11 -3.81 -14.68
CA GLU A 71 -8.41 -3.27 -15.84
C GLU A 71 -7.18 -2.46 -15.40
N ILE A 72 -7.35 -1.63 -14.37
CA ILE A 72 -6.24 -0.88 -13.79
C ILE A 72 -5.23 -1.82 -13.15
N LEU A 73 -5.68 -2.82 -12.38
CA LEU A 73 -4.80 -3.80 -11.76
C LEU A 73 -3.96 -4.55 -12.80
N ARG A 74 -4.56 -4.95 -13.93
CA ARG A 74 -3.82 -5.56 -15.04
C ARG A 74 -2.80 -4.62 -15.68
N ALA A 75 -3.12 -3.33 -15.79
CA ALA A 75 -2.19 -2.34 -16.34
C ALA A 75 -0.93 -2.16 -15.49
N PHE A 76 -1.01 -2.36 -14.18
CA PHE A 76 0.13 -2.30 -13.27
C PHE A 76 0.85 -3.65 -13.07
N ALA A 77 0.43 -4.72 -13.77
CA ALA A 77 1.11 -6.01 -13.71
C ALA A 77 2.58 -5.89 -14.19
N HIS A 78 3.50 -6.51 -13.46
CA HIS A 78 4.95 -6.55 -13.74
C HIS A 78 5.65 -5.18 -13.78
N THR A 79 5.01 -4.12 -13.32
CA THR A 79 5.59 -2.77 -13.27
C THR A 79 6.48 -2.54 -12.05
N GLY A 80 6.33 -3.33 -10.99
CA GLY A 80 7.00 -3.10 -9.70
C GLY A 80 6.36 -1.97 -8.87
N VAL A 81 5.49 -1.14 -9.46
CA VAL A 81 4.76 -0.08 -8.73
C VAL A 81 3.90 -0.71 -7.64
N ALA A 82 4.05 -0.21 -6.41
CA ALA A 82 3.23 -0.68 -5.29
C ALA A 82 1.81 -0.11 -5.37
N VAL A 83 0.82 -1.02 -5.43
CA VAL A 83 -0.59 -0.65 -5.59
C VAL A 83 -1.32 -0.79 -4.26
N THR A 84 -1.98 0.29 -3.85
CA THR A 84 -2.96 0.31 -2.77
C THR A 84 -4.34 0.38 -3.40
N ILE A 85 -5.21 -0.56 -3.07
CA ILE A 85 -6.59 -0.63 -3.55
C ILE A 85 -7.57 -0.29 -2.43
N SER A 86 -8.83 -0.04 -2.76
CA SER A 86 -9.85 0.28 -1.77
C SER A 86 -11.10 -0.60 -1.95
N VAL A 87 -11.71 -0.98 -0.83
CA VAL A 87 -13.08 -1.48 -0.77
C VAL A 87 -14.02 -0.27 -0.73
N PRO A 88 -15.01 -0.15 -1.61
CA PRO A 88 -16.00 0.92 -1.55
C PRO A 88 -16.79 0.93 -0.23
N ASN A 89 -17.24 2.12 0.21
CA ASN A 89 -17.95 2.27 1.49
C ASN A 89 -19.22 1.43 1.58
N ASP A 90 -19.95 1.30 0.49
CA ASP A 90 -21.20 0.53 0.42
C ASP A 90 -21.00 -0.98 0.63
N GLN A 91 -19.81 -1.51 0.39
CA GLN A 91 -19.48 -2.93 0.59
C GLN A 91 -19.02 -3.26 2.02
N ILE A 92 -18.74 -2.25 2.86
CA ILE A 92 -18.22 -2.48 4.22
C ILE A 92 -19.14 -3.35 5.08
N PRO A 93 -20.48 -3.15 5.12
CA PRO A 93 -21.36 -4.01 5.91
C PRO A 93 -21.37 -5.47 5.45
N ASP A 94 -21.24 -5.71 4.14
CA ASP A 94 -21.18 -7.07 3.61
C ASP A 94 -19.81 -7.72 3.86
N LEU A 95 -18.74 -6.95 3.87
CA LEU A 95 -17.38 -7.41 4.15
C LEU A 95 -17.21 -7.96 5.58
N THR A 96 -18.16 -7.68 6.50
CA THR A 96 -18.22 -8.31 7.83
C THR A 96 -18.56 -9.80 7.77
N LYS A 97 -19.10 -10.27 6.64
CA LYS A 97 -19.48 -11.65 6.40
C LYS A 97 -18.32 -12.42 5.77
N LEU A 98 -17.89 -13.50 6.40
CA LEU A 98 -16.72 -14.27 5.95
C LEU A 98 -16.82 -14.70 4.46
N ASN A 99 -17.97 -15.22 4.06
CA ASN A 99 -18.16 -15.68 2.68
C ASN A 99 -18.04 -14.54 1.66
N PHE A 100 -18.56 -13.34 1.99
CA PHE A 100 -18.42 -12.19 1.11
C PHE A 100 -16.95 -11.74 1.02
N ALA A 101 -16.26 -11.67 2.16
CA ALA A 101 -14.85 -11.32 2.18
C ALA A 101 -13.97 -12.32 1.41
N GLN A 102 -14.26 -13.62 1.50
CA GLN A 102 -13.59 -14.66 0.71
C GLN A 102 -13.80 -14.44 -0.77
N GLN A 103 -15.05 -14.29 -1.21
CA GLN A 103 -15.38 -14.04 -2.60
C GLN A 103 -14.70 -12.74 -3.11
N TRP A 104 -14.70 -11.68 -2.30
CA TRP A 104 -14.06 -10.43 -2.65
C TRP A 104 -12.53 -10.58 -2.89
N VAL A 105 -11.85 -11.36 -2.05
CA VAL A 105 -10.41 -11.65 -2.23
C VAL A 105 -10.17 -12.53 -3.46
N GLU A 106 -11.04 -13.52 -3.71
CA GLU A 106 -10.98 -14.38 -4.90
C GLU A 106 -11.21 -13.60 -6.19
N ASP A 107 -12.12 -12.64 -6.20
CA ASP A 107 -12.48 -11.87 -7.40
C ASP A 107 -11.47 -10.74 -7.70
N TYR A 108 -10.96 -10.06 -6.69
CA TYR A 108 -10.20 -8.81 -6.87
C TYR A 108 -8.71 -8.91 -6.54
N ILE A 109 -8.27 -9.90 -5.75
CA ILE A 109 -6.87 -10.00 -5.32
C ILE A 109 -6.16 -11.15 -6.01
N GLN A 110 -6.69 -12.36 -5.90
CA GLN A 110 -6.01 -13.56 -6.38
C GLN A 110 -5.70 -13.53 -7.88
N PRO A 111 -6.59 -13.06 -8.78
CA PRO A 111 -6.32 -13.04 -10.21
C PRO A 111 -5.19 -12.11 -10.62
N HIS A 112 -4.84 -11.15 -9.76
CA HIS A 112 -3.83 -10.14 -10.03
C HIS A 112 -2.51 -10.39 -9.29
N THR A 113 -2.51 -11.27 -8.28
CA THR A 113 -1.33 -11.60 -7.48
C THR A 113 -0.66 -12.85 -8.04
N PRO A 114 0.67 -12.89 -8.19
CA PRO A 114 1.67 -11.87 -7.81
C PRO A 114 2.04 -10.84 -8.88
N ALA A 115 1.42 -10.87 -10.05
CA ALA A 115 1.79 -10.04 -11.20
C ALA A 115 1.70 -8.53 -10.88
N THR A 116 0.64 -8.13 -10.19
CA THR A 116 0.48 -6.77 -9.67
C THR A 116 0.95 -6.74 -8.21
N ASN A 117 1.79 -5.76 -7.89
CA ASN A 117 2.35 -5.59 -6.55
C ASN A 117 1.32 -4.90 -5.61
N ILE A 118 0.23 -5.61 -5.29
CA ILE A 118 -0.76 -5.12 -4.32
C ILE A 118 -0.14 -5.21 -2.93
N VAL A 119 -0.02 -4.07 -2.24
CA VAL A 119 0.63 -3.97 -0.93
C VAL A 119 -0.33 -3.61 0.20
N ARG A 120 -1.50 -3.06 -0.14
CA ARG A 120 -2.47 -2.62 0.87
C ARG A 120 -3.89 -2.63 0.32
N ILE A 121 -4.84 -2.99 1.19
CA ILE A 121 -6.27 -2.84 0.98
C ILE A 121 -6.78 -1.82 2.00
N LEU A 122 -7.38 -0.75 1.51
CA LEU A 122 -8.08 0.23 2.32
C LEU A 122 -9.55 -0.14 2.42
N VAL A 123 -10.03 -0.36 3.62
CA VAL A 123 -11.46 -0.63 3.86
C VAL A 123 -12.19 0.70 3.97
N GLY A 124 -12.89 1.05 2.92
CA GLY A 124 -13.61 2.30 2.77
C GLY A 124 -12.72 3.54 2.53
N ASN A 125 -13.38 4.68 2.48
CA ASN A 125 -12.75 5.98 2.38
C ASN A 125 -13.44 6.96 3.33
N GLU A 126 -12.67 7.48 4.31
CA GLU A 126 -13.10 8.48 5.30
C GLU A 126 -14.40 8.10 6.05
N VAL A 127 -14.57 6.81 6.32
CA VAL A 127 -15.81 6.21 6.85
C VAL A 127 -16.32 6.94 8.11
N ILE A 128 -15.43 7.24 9.04
CA ILE A 128 -15.79 7.89 10.32
C ILE A 128 -16.40 9.28 10.07
N SER A 129 -15.93 9.98 9.04
CA SER A 129 -16.41 11.32 8.69
C SER A 129 -17.77 11.31 7.96
N THR A 130 -18.28 10.15 7.54
CA THR A 130 -19.58 10.04 6.84
C THR A 130 -20.78 10.24 7.77
N ALA A 131 -20.59 10.17 9.09
CA ALA A 131 -21.65 10.11 10.10
C ALA A 131 -22.66 8.94 9.91
N ASN A 132 -22.38 7.99 9.02
CA ASN A 132 -23.21 6.81 8.81
C ASN A 132 -22.88 5.76 9.88
N LYS A 133 -23.79 5.58 10.84
CA LYS A 133 -23.59 4.66 11.97
C LYS A 133 -23.34 3.22 11.53
N LEU A 134 -24.04 2.74 10.49
CA LEU A 134 -23.87 1.36 10.00
C LEU A 134 -22.45 1.16 9.46
N LEU A 135 -21.94 2.09 8.67
CA LEU A 135 -20.59 2.02 8.15
C LEU A 135 -19.56 2.06 9.27
N ILE A 136 -19.74 2.97 10.23
CA ILE A 136 -18.80 3.17 11.34
C ILE A 136 -18.69 1.91 12.20
N VAL A 137 -19.82 1.31 12.61
CA VAL A 137 -19.79 0.10 13.45
C VAL A 137 -19.34 -1.14 12.70
N SER A 138 -19.48 -1.17 11.38
CA SER A 138 -19.05 -2.29 10.54
C SER A 138 -17.57 -2.21 10.15
N LEU A 139 -16.91 -1.06 10.30
CA LEU A 139 -15.57 -0.83 9.78
C LEU A 139 -14.52 -1.79 10.36
N VAL A 140 -14.41 -1.83 11.69
CA VAL A 140 -13.43 -2.72 12.37
C VAL A 140 -13.76 -4.18 12.14
N PRO A 141 -15.00 -4.67 12.32
CA PRO A 141 -15.36 -6.05 11.97
C PRO A 141 -15.03 -6.43 10.51
N ALA A 142 -15.26 -5.53 9.56
CA ALA A 142 -14.92 -5.76 8.15
C ALA A 142 -13.40 -5.90 7.94
N MET A 143 -12.60 -5.05 8.60
CA MET A 143 -11.15 -5.13 8.54
C MET A 143 -10.62 -6.44 9.15
N GLU A 144 -11.16 -6.88 10.28
CA GLU A 144 -10.80 -8.14 10.95
C GLU A 144 -11.16 -9.35 10.09
N THR A 145 -12.35 -9.34 9.48
CA THR A 145 -12.80 -10.42 8.59
C THR A 145 -11.90 -10.50 7.36
N LEU A 146 -11.60 -9.37 6.72
CA LEU A 146 -10.70 -9.30 5.58
C LEU A 146 -9.30 -9.80 5.94
N GLN A 147 -8.75 -9.38 7.08
CA GLN A 147 -7.46 -9.85 7.58
C GLN A 147 -7.45 -11.38 7.78
N THR A 148 -8.53 -11.94 8.32
CA THR A 148 -8.69 -13.38 8.51
C THR A 148 -8.62 -14.12 7.17
N VAL A 149 -9.29 -13.60 6.14
CA VAL A 149 -9.26 -14.17 4.79
C VAL A 149 -7.87 -14.09 4.16
N LEU A 150 -7.18 -12.95 4.32
CA LEU A 150 -5.82 -12.80 3.82
C LEU A 150 -4.83 -13.77 4.48
N VAL A 151 -4.98 -14.02 5.79
CA VAL A 151 -4.20 -15.04 6.50
C VAL A 151 -4.47 -16.44 5.93
N ALA A 152 -5.74 -16.80 5.74
CA ALA A 152 -6.12 -18.08 5.17
C ALA A 152 -5.57 -18.27 3.74
N ALA A 153 -5.49 -17.19 2.97
CA ALA A 153 -4.92 -17.17 1.61
C ALA A 153 -3.37 -17.04 1.59
N SER A 154 -2.70 -16.94 2.75
CA SER A 154 -1.25 -16.69 2.88
C SER A 154 -0.79 -15.39 2.21
N LEU A 155 -1.65 -14.38 2.19
CA LEU A 155 -1.40 -13.06 1.60
C LEU A 155 -1.10 -11.97 2.65
N ASP A 156 -1.32 -12.24 3.93
CA ASP A 156 -1.21 -11.30 5.06
C ASP A 156 0.19 -10.66 5.23
N ARG A 157 1.24 -11.40 4.85
CA ARG A 157 2.62 -10.88 4.90
C ARG A 157 2.93 -9.90 3.78
N ARG A 158 2.16 -9.89 2.71
CA ARG A 158 2.34 -9.04 1.53
C ARG A 158 1.36 -7.88 1.50
N ILE A 159 0.13 -8.12 1.94
CA ILE A 159 -0.98 -7.18 1.81
C ILE A 159 -1.46 -6.78 3.20
N GLN A 160 -1.36 -5.49 3.50
CA GLN A 160 -1.81 -4.92 4.76
C GLN A 160 -3.26 -4.43 4.63
N VAL A 161 -4.06 -4.62 5.68
CA VAL A 161 -5.39 -4.00 5.81
C VAL A 161 -5.27 -2.69 6.57
N SER A 162 -5.92 -1.63 6.08
CA SER A 162 -5.95 -0.31 6.70
C SER A 162 -7.24 0.43 6.33
N THR A 163 -7.42 1.63 6.84
CA THR A 163 -8.51 2.54 6.45
C THR A 163 -8.02 3.99 6.48
N PRO A 164 -8.36 4.82 5.49
CA PRO A 164 -7.97 6.22 5.47
C PRO A 164 -8.97 7.07 6.24
N HIS A 165 -8.47 8.11 6.87
CA HIS A 165 -9.27 9.10 7.57
C HIS A 165 -9.02 10.50 7.04
N SER A 166 -10.05 11.36 7.10
CA SER A 166 -9.86 12.80 6.95
C SER A 166 -9.29 13.42 8.22
N LEU A 167 -8.72 14.62 8.12
CA LEU A 167 -8.33 15.39 9.30
C LEU A 167 -9.51 15.73 10.23
N GLY A 168 -10.74 15.56 9.75
CA GLY A 168 -11.96 15.73 10.54
C GLY A 168 -12.08 14.83 11.76
N ILE A 169 -11.32 13.73 11.86
CA ILE A 169 -11.26 12.90 13.06
C ILE A 169 -10.45 13.54 14.21
N LEU A 170 -9.69 14.58 13.91
CA LEU A 170 -8.90 15.29 14.91
C LEU A 170 -9.71 16.44 15.53
N SER A 171 -9.59 16.63 16.82
CA SER A 171 -10.13 17.79 17.54
C SER A 171 -9.21 18.99 17.39
N ASN A 172 -7.93 18.76 17.22
CA ASN A 172 -6.91 19.76 16.90
C ASN A 172 -5.88 19.12 15.97
N SER A 173 -5.43 19.88 14.96
CA SER A 173 -4.46 19.41 13.95
C SER A 173 -3.35 20.43 13.65
N SER A 174 -3.39 21.60 14.31
CA SER A 174 -2.42 22.66 14.07
C SER A 174 -1.94 23.31 15.38
N PRO A 175 -0.62 23.39 15.62
CA PRO A 175 0.44 22.71 14.86
C PRO A 175 0.34 21.18 14.97
N PRO A 176 0.97 20.39 14.09
CA PRO A 176 0.85 18.91 14.10
C PRO A 176 1.19 18.26 15.43
N SER A 177 2.13 18.83 16.20
CA SER A 177 2.53 18.37 17.54
C SER A 177 1.42 18.42 18.59
N THR A 178 0.36 19.19 18.36
CA THR A 178 -0.83 19.27 19.24
C THR A 178 -1.99 18.40 18.76
N GLY A 179 -1.79 17.60 17.72
CA GLY A 179 -2.80 16.72 17.14
C GLY A 179 -3.42 15.78 18.16
N LYS A 180 -4.74 15.79 18.25
CA LYS A 180 -5.52 14.92 19.16
C LYS A 180 -6.76 14.40 18.45
N PHE A 181 -7.08 13.13 18.65
CA PHE A 181 -8.33 12.56 18.18
C PHE A 181 -9.53 13.19 18.91
N ARG A 182 -10.65 13.28 18.22
CA ARG A 182 -11.92 13.64 18.85
C ARG A 182 -12.33 12.53 19.82
N GLN A 183 -12.94 12.91 20.93
CA GLN A 183 -13.56 11.93 21.84
C GLN A 183 -14.78 11.29 21.17
N GLY A 184 -15.02 10.00 21.45
CA GLY A 184 -16.18 9.26 20.96
C GLY A 184 -16.01 8.61 19.58
N TYR A 185 -14.82 8.65 18.98
CA TYR A 185 -14.47 7.77 17.89
C TYR A 185 -13.87 6.45 18.43
N PRO A 186 -14.21 5.31 17.80
CA PRO A 186 -13.66 4.01 18.21
C PRO A 186 -12.16 3.94 18.06
#